data_c98a7b292074b4809f2a61ae34d2f69b
#
_entry.id   c98a7b292074b4809f2a61ae34d2f69b
#
_cell.length_a   1.000
_cell.length_b   1.000
_cell.length_c   1.000
_cell.angle_alpha   90.00
_cell.angle_beta   90.00
_cell.angle_gamma   90.00
#
_symmetry.space_group_name_H-M   'P 1'
#
loop_
_entity.id
_entity.type
_entity.pdbx_description
1 polymer ?
#
loop_
_entity_poly.entity_id
_entity_poly.type
_entity_poly.pdbx_seq_one_letter_code
_entity_poly.pdbx_strand_id
1 'polypeptide(L)'
;MYLTGMLDDRTLAKDEQEAKSKNRESWKFAWAMDVTDQERAKGKTEECGRAYSETEKKRFVIIDAPGHKSFVPHMIGGAAQADVAVMVISARKGEFEKGGQTREHALLAKTAGVRRLIVVINKMDDPTVEWSTERYQECIDKFRPFLRQVGFSVKEVQFMPISGLGGHNIRDRIAQR
;
A
#
# COMPACT_ATOMS: atom_id res chain seq x y z
N MET A 1 1.27 6.48 -8.05
CA MET A 1 0.38 7.04 -9.08
C MET A 1 0.83 8.42 -9.53
N TYR A 2 0.92 9.44 -8.70
CA TYR A 2 1.42 10.76 -9.10
C TYR A 2 2.83 10.70 -9.70
N LEU A 3 3.79 10.10 -8.97
CA LEU A 3 5.19 9.97 -9.43
C LEU A 3 5.38 9.10 -10.69
N THR A 4 4.37 8.34 -11.08
CA THR A 4 4.37 7.53 -12.30
C THR A 4 3.59 8.17 -13.45
N GLY A 5 3.14 9.42 -13.28
CA GLY A 5 2.39 10.17 -14.31
C GLY A 5 0.95 9.72 -14.53
N MET A 6 0.39 8.91 -13.63
CA MET A 6 -1.02 8.45 -13.71
C MET A 6 -2.03 9.49 -13.20
N LEU A 7 -1.56 10.49 -12.49
CA LEU A 7 -2.35 11.63 -12.00
C LEU A 7 -1.79 12.91 -12.60
N ASP A 8 -2.65 13.73 -13.14
CA ASP A 8 -2.27 15.06 -13.62
C ASP A 8 -2.14 16.06 -12.45
N ASP A 9 -1.37 17.11 -12.69
CA ASP A 9 -1.12 18.16 -11.70
C ASP A 9 -2.40 18.92 -11.29
N ARG A 10 -3.39 19.01 -12.20
CA ARG A 10 -4.65 19.71 -11.95
C ARG A 10 -5.53 18.92 -10.98
N THR A 11 -5.64 17.61 -11.20
CA THR A 11 -6.39 16.72 -10.31
C THR A 11 -5.76 16.70 -8.93
N LEU A 12 -4.42 16.58 -8.86
CA LEU A 12 -3.71 16.61 -7.59
C LEU A 12 -3.88 17.93 -6.85
N ALA A 13 -3.79 19.07 -7.55
CA ALA A 13 -3.98 20.39 -6.93
C ALA A 13 -5.41 20.59 -6.39
N LYS A 14 -6.42 20.06 -7.09
CA LYS A 14 -7.81 20.07 -6.63
C LYS A 14 -7.99 19.23 -5.37
N ASP A 15 -7.48 18.00 -5.39
CA ASP A 15 -7.55 17.09 -4.24
C ASP A 15 -6.77 17.66 -3.04
N GLU A 16 -5.64 18.33 -3.27
CA GLU A 16 -4.87 18.99 -2.23
C GLU A 16 -5.64 20.15 -1.59
N GLN A 17 -6.28 20.99 -2.40
CA GLN A 17 -7.06 22.11 -1.90
C GLN A 17 -8.27 21.64 -1.08
N GLU A 18 -8.95 20.59 -1.53
CA GLU A 18 -10.04 19.98 -0.81
C GLU A 18 -9.55 19.28 0.48
N ALA A 19 -8.42 18.59 0.45
CA ALA A 19 -7.83 17.95 1.63
C ALA A 19 -7.43 18.98 2.69
N LYS A 20 -6.85 20.13 2.28
CA LYS A 20 -6.54 21.25 3.18
C LYS A 20 -7.78 21.83 3.84
N SER A 21 -8.86 22.02 3.09
CA SER A 21 -10.13 22.54 3.63
C SER A 21 -10.75 21.64 4.69
N LYS A 22 -10.44 20.34 4.63
CA LYS A 22 -10.92 19.32 5.58
C LYS A 22 -9.90 18.96 6.67
N ASN A 23 -8.75 19.67 6.77
CA ASN A 23 -7.62 19.35 7.67
C ASN A 23 -7.10 17.90 7.51
N ARG A 24 -7.01 17.41 6.27
CA ARG A 24 -6.63 16.03 5.93
C ARG A 24 -5.61 15.97 4.80
N GLU A 25 -4.58 16.77 4.86
CA GLU A 25 -3.60 16.95 3.77
C GLU A 25 -2.97 15.64 3.26
N SER A 26 -2.77 14.65 4.14
CA SER A 26 -2.20 13.36 3.76
C SER A 26 -3.15 12.49 2.90
N TRP A 27 -4.43 12.83 2.82
CA TRP A 27 -5.45 12.05 2.10
C TRP A 27 -5.51 12.36 0.61
N LYS A 28 -4.89 13.45 0.16
CA LYS A 28 -4.88 13.85 -1.25
C LYS A 28 -4.48 12.72 -2.22
N PHE A 29 -3.55 11.86 -1.81
CA PHE A 29 -3.11 10.74 -2.64
C PHE A 29 -4.06 9.52 -2.59
N ALA A 30 -4.80 9.35 -1.49
CA ALA A 30 -5.81 8.30 -1.38
C ALA A 30 -7.01 8.63 -2.28
N TRP A 31 -7.44 9.88 -2.30
CA TRP A 31 -8.59 10.32 -3.10
C TRP A 31 -8.46 10.10 -4.61
N ALA A 32 -7.24 9.95 -5.08
CA ALA A 32 -6.98 9.61 -6.48
C ALA A 32 -7.57 8.25 -6.92
N MET A 33 -7.81 7.35 -5.96
CA MET A 33 -8.40 6.02 -6.20
C MET A 33 -9.80 5.89 -5.62
N ASP A 34 -10.22 6.81 -4.74
CA ASP A 34 -11.55 6.80 -4.13
C ASP A 34 -12.60 7.20 -5.16
N VAL A 35 -13.50 6.27 -5.46
CA VAL A 35 -14.52 6.42 -6.51
C VAL A 35 -15.74 7.19 -5.99
N THR A 36 -16.05 7.09 -4.70
CA THR A 36 -17.26 7.66 -4.11
C THR A 36 -16.99 8.78 -3.12
N ASP A 37 -17.93 9.72 -3.01
CA ASP A 37 -17.85 10.81 -2.02
C ASP A 37 -17.86 10.28 -0.57
N GLN A 38 -18.45 9.10 -0.34
CA GLN A 38 -18.47 8.45 0.98
C GLN A 38 -17.08 7.94 1.37
N GLU A 39 -16.33 7.33 0.44
CA GLU A 39 -14.95 6.92 0.65
C GLU A 39 -14.07 8.11 0.98
N ARG A 40 -14.18 9.20 0.20
CA ARG A 40 -13.45 10.45 0.43
C ARG A 40 -13.76 11.07 1.79
N ALA A 41 -15.02 11.00 2.24
CA ALA A 41 -15.43 11.52 3.55
C ALA A 41 -14.92 10.68 4.71
N LYS A 42 -14.96 9.35 4.59
CA LYS A 42 -14.56 8.39 5.62
C LYS A 42 -13.05 8.09 5.61
N GLY A 43 -12.37 8.27 4.45
CA GLY A 43 -10.98 7.88 4.22
C GLY A 43 -10.79 6.38 4.29
N LYS A 44 -11.74 5.62 3.79
CA LYS A 44 -11.70 4.17 3.71
C LYS A 44 -12.24 3.73 2.37
N THR A 45 -11.45 2.96 1.65
CA THR A 45 -11.87 2.33 0.40
C THR A 45 -12.97 1.30 0.70
N GLU A 46 -14.09 1.38 0.02
CA GLU A 46 -15.24 0.48 0.15
C GLU A 46 -15.34 -0.43 -1.08
N GLU A 47 -15.05 0.10 -2.27
CA GLU A 47 -15.06 -0.61 -3.53
C GLU A 47 -13.64 -0.75 -4.11
N CYS A 48 -13.46 -1.70 -5.04
CA CYS A 48 -12.17 -1.86 -5.72
C CYS A 48 -11.97 -0.78 -6.78
N GLY A 49 -11.14 0.20 -6.49
CA GLY A 49 -10.68 1.19 -7.46
C GLY A 49 -9.77 0.56 -8.53
N ARG A 50 -9.79 1.08 -9.75
CA ARG A 50 -8.91 0.65 -10.84
C ARG A 50 -8.19 1.83 -11.46
N ALA A 51 -6.88 1.66 -11.66
CA ALA A 51 -6.06 2.60 -12.41
C ALA A 51 -5.17 1.85 -13.41
N TYR A 52 -4.78 2.54 -14.44
CA TYR A 52 -3.97 1.98 -15.52
C TYR A 52 -2.64 2.70 -15.54
N SER A 53 -1.57 1.94 -15.64
CA SER A 53 -0.21 2.47 -15.79
C SER A 53 0.50 1.75 -16.91
N GLU A 54 1.34 2.46 -17.64
CA GLU A 54 2.14 1.91 -18.71
C GLU A 54 3.60 2.32 -18.55
N THR A 55 4.46 1.35 -18.76
CA THR A 55 5.90 1.56 -18.91
C THR A 55 6.29 1.19 -20.34
N GLU A 56 7.50 1.51 -20.76
CA GLU A 56 8.01 1.08 -22.09
C GLU A 56 7.92 -0.43 -22.34
N LYS A 57 7.84 -1.23 -21.29
CA LYS A 57 7.86 -2.70 -21.38
C LYS A 57 6.55 -3.38 -21.03
N LYS A 58 5.70 -2.77 -20.23
CA LYS A 58 4.50 -3.42 -19.69
C LYS A 58 3.38 -2.44 -19.38
N ARG A 59 2.15 -2.92 -19.55
CA ARG A 59 0.93 -2.28 -19.03
C ARG A 59 0.54 -2.94 -17.72
N PHE A 60 0.11 -2.11 -16.77
CA PHE A 60 -0.33 -2.53 -15.45
C PHE A 60 -1.76 -2.06 -15.20
N VAL A 61 -2.54 -2.92 -14.61
CA VAL A 61 -3.81 -2.55 -13.99
C VAL A 61 -3.58 -2.58 -12.47
N ILE A 62 -3.72 -1.43 -11.83
CA ILE A 62 -3.65 -1.33 -10.37
C ILE A 62 -5.07 -1.50 -9.86
N ILE A 63 -5.27 -2.46 -8.96
CA ILE A 63 -6.53 -2.71 -8.27
C ILE A 63 -6.33 -2.30 -6.82
N ASP A 64 -6.97 -1.22 -6.42
CA ASP A 64 -6.97 -0.76 -5.03
C ASP A 64 -8.11 -1.44 -4.29
N ALA A 65 -7.78 -2.44 -3.50
CA ALA A 65 -8.77 -3.24 -2.79
C ALA A 65 -8.96 -2.71 -1.35
N PRO A 66 -10.21 -2.68 -0.85
CA PRO A 66 -10.48 -2.21 0.51
C PRO A 66 -9.78 -3.06 1.55
N GLY A 67 -9.12 -2.40 2.52
CA GLY A 67 -8.40 -3.06 3.60
C GLY A 67 -9.20 -3.27 4.88
N HIS A 68 -10.43 -2.76 4.97
CA HIS A 68 -11.22 -2.85 6.19
C HIS A 68 -12.00 -4.18 6.24
N LYS A 69 -12.04 -4.82 7.42
CA LYS A 69 -12.71 -6.12 7.64
C LYS A 69 -14.17 -6.18 7.18
N SER A 70 -14.86 -5.05 7.15
CA SER A 70 -16.26 -4.98 6.68
C SER A 70 -16.40 -5.20 5.16
N PHE A 71 -15.30 -5.08 4.40
CA PHE A 71 -15.29 -5.14 2.93
C PHE A 71 -14.51 -6.33 2.37
N VAL A 72 -14.32 -7.38 3.18
CA VAL A 72 -13.59 -8.60 2.79
C VAL A 72 -14.09 -9.21 1.49
N PRO A 73 -15.39 -9.29 1.17
CA PRO A 73 -15.85 -9.80 -0.13
C PRO A 73 -15.31 -9.00 -1.32
N HIS A 74 -15.26 -7.67 -1.24
CA HIS A 74 -14.71 -6.81 -2.28
C HIS A 74 -13.21 -6.99 -2.41
N MET A 75 -12.50 -7.12 -1.28
CA MET A 75 -11.08 -7.43 -1.25
C MET A 75 -10.77 -8.75 -1.96
N ILE A 76 -11.53 -9.81 -1.70
CA ILE A 76 -11.35 -11.12 -2.36
C ILE A 76 -11.58 -11.00 -3.86
N GLY A 77 -12.62 -10.28 -4.27
CA GLY A 77 -12.92 -10.03 -5.68
C GLY A 77 -11.80 -9.29 -6.42
N GLY A 78 -11.19 -8.32 -5.77
CA GLY A 78 -10.01 -7.61 -6.29
C GLY A 78 -8.78 -8.51 -6.34
N ALA A 79 -8.47 -9.22 -5.26
CA ALA A 79 -7.32 -10.09 -5.15
C ALA A 79 -7.35 -11.25 -6.16
N ALA A 80 -8.53 -11.83 -6.44
CA ALA A 80 -8.69 -12.91 -7.41
C ALA A 80 -8.33 -12.53 -8.85
N GLN A 81 -8.29 -11.23 -9.17
CA GLN A 81 -7.94 -10.72 -10.49
C GLN A 81 -6.44 -10.30 -10.57
N ALA A 82 -5.69 -10.38 -9.48
CA ALA A 82 -4.34 -9.88 -9.39
C ALA A 82 -3.28 -10.98 -9.61
N ASP A 83 -2.30 -10.71 -10.46
CA ASP A 83 -1.12 -11.57 -10.64
C ASP A 83 -0.12 -11.39 -9.49
N VAL A 84 -0.04 -10.17 -8.96
CA VAL A 84 0.88 -9.75 -7.91
C VAL A 84 0.11 -8.92 -6.89
N ALA A 85 0.27 -9.20 -5.60
CA ALA A 85 -0.23 -8.32 -4.56
C ALA A 85 0.90 -7.43 -4.00
N VAL A 86 0.56 -6.19 -3.73
CA VAL A 86 1.39 -5.25 -2.98
C VAL A 86 0.76 -5.05 -1.61
N MET A 87 1.42 -5.54 -0.58
CA MET A 87 0.96 -5.40 0.80
C MET A 87 1.72 -4.27 1.48
N VAL A 88 0.98 -3.28 1.95
CA VAL A 88 1.57 -2.11 2.62
C VAL A 88 1.41 -2.26 4.13
N ILE A 89 2.52 -2.22 4.84
CA ILE A 89 2.58 -2.25 6.30
C ILE A 89 3.31 -1.02 6.83
N SER A 90 2.95 -0.56 8.02
CA SER A 90 3.60 0.61 8.65
C SER A 90 4.83 0.19 9.44
N ALA A 91 5.94 0.93 9.28
CA ALA A 91 7.12 0.78 10.13
C ALA A 91 6.96 1.46 11.50
N ARG A 92 5.98 2.40 11.61
CA ARG A 92 5.77 3.19 12.84
C ARG A 92 5.59 2.27 14.05
N LYS A 93 6.26 2.60 15.15
CA LYS A 93 6.13 1.87 16.42
C LYS A 93 4.69 1.96 16.93
N GLY A 94 4.13 0.82 17.35
CA GLY A 94 2.75 0.71 17.80
C GLY A 94 1.71 0.50 16.68
N GLU A 95 1.95 0.90 15.43
CA GLU A 95 1.07 0.58 14.31
C GLU A 95 1.36 -0.82 13.73
N PHE A 96 2.63 -1.16 13.56
CA PHE A 96 3.04 -2.48 13.09
C PHE A 96 2.54 -3.59 14.02
N GLU A 97 2.68 -3.39 15.33
CA GLU A 97 2.31 -4.36 16.36
C GLU A 97 0.78 -4.57 16.45
N LYS A 98 -0.01 -3.55 16.12
CA LYS A 98 -1.47 -3.61 16.06
C LYS A 98 -2.00 -4.24 14.76
N GLY A 99 -1.13 -4.53 13.80
CA GLY A 99 -1.45 -4.99 12.44
C GLY A 99 -2.05 -6.39 12.33
N GLY A 100 -3.00 -6.77 13.19
CA GLY A 100 -3.72 -8.05 13.10
C GLY A 100 -4.39 -8.27 11.75
N GLN A 101 -4.97 -7.21 11.18
CA GLN A 101 -5.60 -7.25 9.85
C GLN A 101 -4.61 -7.57 8.71
N THR A 102 -3.34 -7.17 8.83
CA THR A 102 -2.31 -7.46 7.81
C THR A 102 -2.13 -8.96 7.59
N ARG A 103 -2.25 -9.74 8.67
CA ARG A 103 -2.16 -11.21 8.59
C ARG A 103 -3.37 -11.81 7.89
N GLU A 104 -4.57 -11.32 8.19
CA GLU A 104 -5.80 -11.74 7.53
C GLU A 104 -5.75 -11.44 6.04
N HIS A 105 -5.26 -10.25 5.65
CA HIS A 105 -5.11 -9.86 4.25
C HIS A 105 -4.12 -10.75 3.50
N ALA A 106 -2.98 -11.13 4.10
CA ALA A 106 -2.04 -12.05 3.47
C ALA A 106 -2.66 -13.42 3.23
N LEU A 107 -3.43 -13.94 4.21
CA LEU A 107 -4.14 -15.20 4.06
C LEU A 107 -5.20 -15.11 2.95
N LEU A 108 -6.00 -14.04 2.93
CA LEU A 108 -7.03 -13.83 1.90
C LEU A 108 -6.42 -13.70 0.50
N ALA A 109 -5.34 -12.94 0.34
CA ALA A 109 -4.63 -12.82 -0.93
C ALA A 109 -4.13 -14.19 -1.41
N LYS A 110 -3.57 -15.01 -0.52
CA LYS A 110 -3.12 -16.35 -0.86
C LYS A 110 -4.27 -17.27 -1.27
N THR A 111 -5.37 -17.23 -0.52
CA THR A 111 -6.58 -18.02 -0.80
C THR A 111 -7.24 -17.59 -2.12
N ALA A 112 -7.20 -16.30 -2.45
CA ALA A 112 -7.67 -15.76 -3.72
C ALA A 112 -6.79 -16.15 -4.93
N GLY A 113 -5.65 -16.81 -4.70
CA GLY A 113 -4.80 -17.33 -5.78
C GLY A 113 -3.60 -16.45 -6.14
N VAL A 114 -3.34 -15.37 -5.39
CA VAL A 114 -2.16 -14.53 -5.60
C VAL A 114 -0.89 -15.35 -5.39
N ARG A 115 -0.03 -15.36 -6.40
CA ARG A 115 1.19 -16.16 -6.40
C ARG A 115 2.41 -15.39 -5.89
N ARG A 116 2.49 -14.11 -6.22
CA ARG A 116 3.63 -13.25 -5.89
C ARG A 116 3.21 -12.14 -4.95
N LEU A 117 4.04 -11.87 -3.95
CA LEU A 117 3.80 -10.85 -2.94
C LEU A 117 4.98 -9.90 -2.84
N ILE A 118 4.68 -8.61 -2.89
CA ILE A 118 5.63 -7.54 -2.55
C ILE A 118 5.15 -6.93 -1.23
N VAL A 119 6.00 -6.89 -0.23
CA VAL A 119 5.70 -6.26 1.06
C VAL A 119 6.40 -4.91 1.10
N VAL A 120 5.61 -3.87 1.18
CA VAL A 120 6.07 -2.49 1.28
C VAL A 120 6.01 -2.04 2.73
N ILE A 121 7.17 -1.73 3.30
CA ILE A 121 7.29 -1.19 4.66
C ILE A 121 7.30 0.33 4.54
N ASN A 122 6.14 0.93 4.82
CA ASN A 122 5.86 2.35 4.64
C ASN A 122 6.10 3.15 5.93
N LYS A 123 6.13 4.47 5.79
CA LYS A 123 6.39 5.43 6.88
C LYS A 123 7.79 5.28 7.49
N MET A 124 8.78 4.94 6.66
CA MET A 124 10.16 4.84 7.11
C MET A 124 10.76 6.19 7.53
N ASP A 125 10.17 7.29 7.05
CA ASP A 125 10.50 8.68 7.40
C ASP A 125 9.87 9.17 8.72
N ASP A 126 9.03 8.36 9.35
CA ASP A 126 8.40 8.73 10.62
C ASP A 126 9.44 9.01 11.70
N PRO A 127 9.25 10.06 12.56
CA PRO A 127 10.19 10.39 13.64
C PRO A 127 10.47 9.25 14.63
N THR A 128 9.62 8.24 14.70
CA THR A 128 9.85 7.05 15.55
C THR A 128 10.66 5.95 14.85
N VAL A 129 10.95 6.13 13.56
CA VAL A 129 11.62 5.12 12.69
C VAL A 129 12.91 5.67 12.10
N GLU A 130 12.89 6.89 11.53
CA GLU A 130 14.03 7.63 10.98
C GLU A 130 14.91 6.78 10.02
N TRP A 131 14.28 6.01 9.13
CA TRP A 131 14.95 5.10 8.20
C TRP A 131 15.86 4.05 8.88
N SER A 132 15.59 3.71 10.15
CA SER A 132 16.37 2.70 10.88
C SER A 132 16.36 1.35 10.17
N THR A 133 17.56 0.86 9.84
CA THR A 133 17.78 -0.47 9.27
C THR A 133 17.33 -1.56 10.24
N GLU A 134 17.57 -1.38 11.53
CA GLU A 134 17.18 -2.31 12.58
C GLU A 134 15.66 -2.44 12.65
N ARG A 135 14.94 -1.32 12.57
CA ARG A 135 13.47 -1.33 12.56
C ARG A 135 12.91 -1.99 11.32
N TYR A 136 13.50 -1.71 10.16
CA TYR A 136 13.16 -2.37 8.91
C TYR A 136 13.34 -3.88 9.00
N GLN A 137 14.50 -4.33 9.50
CA GLN A 137 14.80 -5.75 9.68
C GLN A 137 13.86 -6.41 10.69
N GLU A 138 13.55 -5.73 11.80
CA GLU A 138 12.57 -6.21 12.79
C GLU A 138 11.21 -6.48 12.16
N CYS A 139 10.71 -5.57 11.33
CA CYS A 139 9.44 -5.75 10.61
C CYS A 139 9.49 -6.99 9.70
N ILE A 140 10.59 -7.18 8.97
CA ILE A 140 10.80 -8.35 8.12
C ILE A 140 10.80 -9.63 8.94
N ASP A 141 11.58 -9.69 10.01
CA ASP A 141 11.78 -10.88 10.81
C ASP A 141 10.50 -11.31 11.53
N LYS A 142 9.68 -10.37 11.94
CA LYS A 142 8.35 -10.64 12.53
C LYS A 142 7.32 -11.09 11.49
N PHE A 143 7.40 -10.60 10.27
CA PHE A 143 6.37 -10.87 9.25
C PHE A 143 6.70 -12.09 8.38
N ARG A 144 7.95 -12.34 8.09
CA ARG A 144 8.44 -13.44 7.24
C ARG A 144 8.00 -14.85 7.70
N PRO A 145 8.09 -15.20 8.99
CA PRO A 145 7.63 -16.52 9.46
C PRO A 145 6.14 -16.74 9.20
N PHE A 146 5.34 -15.68 9.38
CA PHE A 146 3.92 -15.72 9.11
C PHE A 146 3.62 -15.95 7.62
N LEU A 147 4.28 -15.25 6.71
CA LEU A 147 4.11 -15.46 5.27
C LEU A 147 4.45 -16.89 4.84
N ARG A 148 5.49 -17.48 5.46
CA ARG A 148 5.82 -18.90 5.25
C ARG A 148 4.69 -19.82 5.70
N GLN A 149 4.11 -19.55 6.87
CA GLN A 149 2.99 -20.34 7.41
C GLN A 149 1.77 -20.29 6.52
N VAL A 150 1.48 -19.12 5.92
CA VAL A 150 0.38 -18.93 4.96
C VAL A 150 0.66 -19.62 3.61
N GLY A 151 1.90 -20.00 3.33
CA GLY A 151 2.29 -20.72 2.11
C GLY A 151 2.86 -19.86 1.00
N PHE A 152 3.34 -18.63 1.30
CA PHE A 152 4.15 -17.89 0.35
C PHE A 152 5.59 -18.40 0.33
N SER A 153 6.17 -18.48 -0.86
CA SER A 153 7.60 -18.75 -1.01
C SER A 153 8.40 -17.55 -0.55
N VAL A 154 9.01 -17.65 0.62
CA VAL A 154 9.75 -16.53 1.24
C VAL A 154 10.90 -16.03 0.36
N LYS A 155 11.43 -16.87 -0.52
CA LYS A 155 12.48 -16.49 -1.50
C LYS A 155 11.92 -15.58 -2.60
N GLU A 156 10.62 -15.61 -2.85
CA GLU A 156 9.94 -14.83 -3.89
C GLU A 156 9.26 -13.58 -3.32
N VAL A 157 9.15 -13.47 -2.00
CA VAL A 157 8.60 -12.27 -1.35
C VAL A 157 9.68 -11.19 -1.33
N GLN A 158 9.38 -10.05 -1.94
CA GLN A 158 10.23 -8.87 -1.90
C GLN A 158 9.78 -7.93 -0.80
N PHE A 159 10.73 -7.37 -0.04
CA PHE A 159 10.48 -6.35 0.96
C PHE A 159 11.10 -5.03 0.50
N MET A 160 10.34 -3.93 0.61
CA MET A 160 10.77 -2.61 0.14
C MET A 160 10.47 -1.56 1.22
N PRO A 161 11.47 -0.82 1.71
CA PRO A 161 11.26 0.32 2.61
C PRO A 161 10.89 1.55 1.79
N ILE A 162 9.82 2.26 2.16
CA ILE A 162 9.41 3.49 1.47
C ILE A 162 8.90 4.56 2.45
N SER A 163 8.79 5.80 1.95
CA SER A 163 7.89 6.82 2.46
C SER A 163 6.87 7.18 1.40
N GLY A 164 5.63 6.75 1.58
CA GLY A 164 4.56 7.01 0.63
C GLY A 164 4.18 8.49 0.55
N LEU A 165 4.21 9.21 1.68
CA LEU A 165 3.90 10.64 1.74
C LEU A 165 5.04 11.49 1.17
N GLY A 166 6.29 11.18 1.56
CA GLY A 166 7.47 11.89 1.08
C GLY A 166 7.90 11.49 -0.33
N GLY A 167 7.34 10.43 -0.91
CA GLY A 167 7.72 9.92 -2.23
C GLY A 167 9.08 9.24 -2.28
N HIS A 168 9.69 9.01 -1.12
CA HIS A 168 11.05 8.47 -1.03
C HIS A 168 11.08 6.96 -1.30
N ASN A 169 12.08 6.54 -2.07
CA ASN A 169 12.32 5.15 -2.47
C ASN A 169 11.14 4.50 -3.24
N ILE A 170 10.37 5.33 -3.96
CA ILE A 170 9.28 4.88 -4.84
C ILE A 170 9.74 4.89 -6.29
N ARG A 171 10.15 6.04 -6.82
CA ARG A 171 10.69 6.20 -8.17
C ARG A 171 12.21 6.09 -8.16
N ASP A 172 12.84 6.87 -7.31
CA ASP A 172 14.29 6.95 -7.20
C ASP A 172 14.74 6.32 -5.88
N ARG A 173 15.85 5.57 -5.94
CA ARG A 173 16.45 5.00 -4.73
C ARG A 173 17.02 6.12 -3.87
N ILE A 174 16.79 6.05 -2.57
CA ILE A 174 17.51 6.91 -1.61
C ILE A 174 18.95 6.42 -1.55
N ALA A 175 19.90 7.36 -1.66
CA ALA A 175 21.31 7.05 -1.37
C ALA A 175 21.37 6.53 0.08
N GLN A 176 21.94 5.36 0.26
CA GLN A 176 22.19 4.81 1.61
C GLN A 176 23.06 5.81 2.36
N ARG A 177 22.55 6.34 3.45
CA ARG A 177 23.35 7.10 4.44
C ARG A 177 23.97 6.16 5.44
#